data_8786f92be9667aecf636a7ee3830f4e4
#
_entry.id   8786f92be9667aecf636a7ee3830f4e4
#
_cell.length_a   1.000
_cell.length_b   1.000
_cell.length_c   1.000
_cell.angle_alpha   90.00
_cell.angle_beta   90.00
_cell.angle_gamma   90.00
#
_symmetry.space_group_name_H-M   'P 1'
#
loop_
_entity.id
_entity.type
_entity.pdbx_description
1 polymer ?
#
loop_
_entity_poly.entity_id
_entity_poly.type
_entity_poly.pdbx_seq_one_letter_code
_entity_poly.pdbx_strand_id
1 'polypeptide(L)'
;FSDSQILLKVYLNTSYSKIVSDVENGAPYSSLSDEVYHMHLYGTDIYRQGRISMDSYHFGYGNDKWSPWGYYYGAIKEVNLFLERVPEIETTSEREEKWKNELIGQGHFLRAYFYYMLYVHFGKVPIIENTYGLETESFDEVRASIEEVGNFVVAECDKSIALLPVSYDADNFG
;
A
#
# COMPACT_ATOMS: atom_id res chain seq x y z
N PHE A 1 9.16 -7.12 25.71
CA PHE A 1 8.14 -6.78 24.72
C PHE A 1 6.85 -7.49 25.10
N SER A 2 5.74 -6.76 25.21
CA SER A 2 4.42 -7.39 25.42
C SER A 2 3.99 -8.12 24.14
N ASP A 3 3.15 -9.15 24.30
CA ASP A 3 2.59 -9.89 23.15
C ASP A 3 1.90 -8.97 22.14
N SER A 4 1.28 -7.90 22.62
CA SER A 4 0.65 -6.87 21.77
C SER A 4 1.64 -6.16 20.85
N GLN A 5 2.86 -5.86 21.33
CA GLN A 5 3.89 -5.19 20.51
C GLN A 5 4.42 -6.09 19.41
N ILE A 6 4.57 -7.39 19.68
CA ILE A 6 4.97 -8.37 18.67
C ILE A 6 3.88 -8.50 17.61
N LEU A 7 2.61 -8.58 18.00
CA LEU A 7 1.49 -8.67 17.06
C LEU A 7 1.39 -7.46 16.14
N LEU A 8 1.63 -6.25 16.65
CA LEU A 8 1.64 -5.03 15.84
C LEU A 8 2.76 -5.04 14.81
N LYS A 9 3.96 -5.43 15.19
CA LYS A 9 5.09 -5.53 14.26
C LYS A 9 4.81 -6.58 13.17
N VAL A 10 4.26 -7.72 13.55
CA VAL A 10 3.86 -8.77 12.60
C VAL A 10 2.80 -8.26 11.64
N TYR A 11 1.79 -7.54 12.13
CA TYR A 11 0.74 -6.96 11.30
C TYR A 11 1.31 -5.95 10.28
N LEU A 12 2.18 -5.05 10.74
CA LEU A 12 2.84 -4.08 9.88
C LEU A 12 3.74 -4.77 8.82
N ASN A 13 4.47 -5.82 9.21
CA ASN A 13 5.28 -6.61 8.28
C ASN A 13 4.42 -7.27 7.18
N THR A 14 3.20 -7.69 7.50
CA THR A 14 2.24 -8.19 6.50
C THR A 14 1.89 -7.11 5.49
N SER A 15 1.71 -5.86 5.95
CA SER A 15 1.47 -4.73 5.05
C SER A 15 2.71 -4.39 4.20
N TYR A 16 3.92 -4.51 4.75
CA TYR A 16 5.16 -4.38 3.96
C TYR A 16 5.29 -5.44 2.87
N SER A 17 4.83 -6.66 3.10
CA SER A 17 4.85 -7.71 2.07
C SER A 17 3.97 -7.41 0.86
N LYS A 18 3.11 -6.39 0.96
CA LYS A 18 2.29 -5.87 -0.15
C LYS A 18 3.02 -4.86 -1.04
N ILE A 19 4.24 -4.44 -0.66
CA ILE A 19 5.08 -3.62 -1.53
C ILE A 19 5.48 -4.46 -2.74
N VAL A 20 5.07 -3.99 -3.90
CA VAL A 20 5.24 -4.71 -5.17
C VAL A 20 6.70 -4.66 -5.60
N SER A 21 7.25 -5.81 -5.97
CA SER A 21 8.56 -5.90 -6.63
C SER A 21 8.43 -5.74 -8.14
N ASP A 22 9.55 -5.56 -8.85
CA ASP A 22 9.59 -5.49 -10.33
C ASP A 22 9.05 -6.79 -10.99
N VAL A 23 9.05 -7.90 -10.25
CA VAL A 23 8.54 -9.20 -10.71
C VAL A 23 7.31 -9.59 -9.90
N GLU A 24 6.18 -8.94 -10.17
CA GLU A 24 4.93 -9.27 -9.51
C GLU A 24 4.16 -10.33 -10.29
N ASN A 25 3.65 -11.33 -9.55
CA ASN A 25 2.88 -12.44 -10.13
C ASN A 25 3.58 -13.14 -11.32
N GLY A 26 4.91 -13.18 -11.31
CA GLY A 26 5.73 -13.83 -12.32
C GLY A 26 5.90 -13.05 -13.62
N ALA A 27 5.40 -11.82 -13.72
CA ALA A 27 5.57 -10.96 -14.88
C ALA A 27 6.33 -9.68 -14.50
N PRO A 28 7.56 -9.47 -14.99
CA PRO A 28 8.30 -8.25 -14.73
C PRO A 28 7.62 -7.05 -15.43
N TYR A 29 7.53 -5.92 -14.74
CA TYR A 29 6.99 -4.67 -15.31
C TYR A 29 7.72 -4.23 -16.57
N SER A 30 9.03 -4.48 -16.67
CA SER A 30 9.84 -4.25 -17.85
C SER A 30 9.33 -4.97 -19.11
N SER A 31 8.53 -6.04 -18.96
CA SER A 31 7.90 -6.74 -20.09
C SER A 31 6.64 -6.04 -20.65
N LEU A 32 6.19 -4.96 -20.01
CA LEU A 32 5.13 -4.10 -20.54
C LEU A 32 5.64 -3.14 -21.63
N SER A 33 6.95 -2.94 -21.69
CA SER A 33 7.65 -2.16 -22.68
C SER A 33 8.40 -3.05 -23.68
N ASP A 34 9.28 -2.47 -24.47
CA ASP A 34 10.19 -3.14 -25.38
C ASP A 34 11.54 -3.55 -24.76
N GLU A 35 11.76 -3.24 -23.48
CA GLU A 35 13.01 -3.54 -22.77
C GLU A 35 13.21 -5.05 -22.55
N VAL A 36 12.13 -5.79 -22.26
CA VAL A 36 12.19 -7.23 -21.99
C VAL A 36 11.08 -7.97 -22.75
N TYR A 37 11.47 -9.02 -23.46
CA TYR A 37 10.53 -9.99 -24.03
C TYR A 37 10.44 -11.20 -23.12
N HIS A 38 9.26 -11.43 -22.52
CA HIS A 38 9.03 -12.62 -21.70
C HIS A 38 8.56 -13.77 -22.59
N MET A 39 9.20 -14.93 -22.44
CA MET A 39 8.85 -16.12 -23.24
C MET A 39 7.43 -16.64 -22.94
N HIS A 40 6.98 -16.47 -21.71
CA HIS A 40 5.61 -16.80 -21.30
C HIS A 40 4.71 -15.59 -21.36
N LEU A 41 3.52 -15.75 -21.92
CA LEU A 41 2.53 -14.68 -22.05
C LEU A 41 1.77 -14.51 -20.73
N TYR A 42 2.36 -13.80 -19.77
CA TYR A 42 1.74 -13.46 -18.47
C TYR A 42 0.69 -12.34 -18.55
N GLY A 43 0.03 -12.18 -19.68
CA GLY A 43 -0.91 -11.10 -19.93
C GLY A 43 -0.26 -9.79 -20.34
N THR A 44 1.07 -9.71 -20.44
CA THR A 44 1.79 -8.50 -20.86
C THR A 44 1.70 -8.21 -22.35
N ASP A 45 1.34 -9.20 -23.15
CA ASP A 45 1.14 -9.06 -24.60
C ASP A 45 -0.02 -8.12 -24.95
N ILE A 46 -1.06 -8.03 -24.12
CA ILE A 46 -2.17 -7.09 -24.34
C ILE A 46 -1.72 -5.64 -24.25
N TYR A 47 -0.74 -5.34 -23.39
CA TYR A 47 -0.14 -4.00 -23.27
C TYR A 47 0.63 -3.63 -24.53
N ARG A 48 1.52 -4.50 -24.99
CA ARG A 48 2.32 -4.27 -26.21
C ARG A 48 1.48 -4.22 -27.47
N GLN A 49 0.32 -4.88 -27.48
CA GLN A 49 -0.62 -4.84 -28.61
C GLN A 49 -1.59 -3.65 -28.52
N GLY A 50 -1.50 -2.80 -27.50
CA GLY A 50 -2.42 -1.67 -27.29
C GLY A 50 -3.88 -2.08 -27.06
N ARG A 51 -4.12 -3.31 -26.60
CA ARG A 51 -5.46 -3.87 -26.37
C ARG A 51 -5.94 -3.73 -24.93
N ILE A 52 -5.23 -2.96 -24.12
CA ILE A 52 -5.62 -2.73 -22.74
C ILE A 52 -6.88 -1.88 -22.66
N SER A 53 -7.78 -2.25 -21.76
CA SER A 53 -8.98 -1.51 -21.44
C SER A 53 -9.23 -1.55 -19.94
N MET A 54 -10.18 -0.77 -19.43
CA MET A 54 -10.55 -0.80 -18.01
C MET A 54 -10.97 -2.21 -17.55
N ASP A 55 -11.64 -2.97 -18.42
CA ASP A 55 -12.07 -4.33 -18.13
C ASP A 55 -10.95 -5.37 -18.22
N SER A 56 -9.85 -5.03 -18.92
CA SER A 56 -8.68 -5.90 -19.11
C SER A 56 -7.45 -5.42 -18.36
N TYR A 57 -7.60 -4.46 -17.44
CA TYR A 57 -6.49 -3.93 -16.63
C TYR A 57 -6.10 -4.88 -15.51
N HIS A 58 -5.53 -5.98 -15.90
CA HIS A 58 -4.96 -6.99 -15.03
C HIS A 58 -3.86 -7.74 -15.78
N PHE A 59 -2.88 -8.24 -15.06
CA PHE A 59 -1.86 -9.14 -15.59
C PHE A 59 -1.53 -10.21 -14.56
N GLY A 60 -0.93 -11.31 -15.02
CA GLY A 60 -0.65 -12.47 -14.21
C GLY A 60 -0.86 -13.76 -14.98
N TYR A 61 -0.46 -14.89 -14.42
CA TYR A 61 -0.52 -16.19 -15.04
C TYR A 61 -1.82 -16.93 -14.69
N GLY A 62 -2.48 -17.51 -15.68
CA GLY A 62 -3.66 -18.35 -15.49
C GLY A 62 -4.90 -17.60 -15.01
N ASN A 63 -5.55 -18.17 -13.99
CA ASN A 63 -6.75 -17.59 -13.38
C ASN A 63 -6.45 -16.56 -12.27
N ASP A 64 -5.20 -16.48 -11.84
CA ASP A 64 -4.75 -15.57 -10.78
C ASP A 64 -4.44 -14.20 -11.39
N LYS A 65 -5.47 -13.56 -11.92
CA LYS A 65 -5.36 -12.22 -12.49
C LYS A 65 -5.18 -11.22 -11.37
N TRP A 66 -4.01 -10.63 -11.31
CA TRP A 66 -3.72 -9.58 -10.36
C TRP A 66 -4.42 -8.28 -10.79
N SER A 67 -5.25 -7.76 -9.92
CA SER A 67 -5.93 -6.47 -10.09
C SER A 67 -5.29 -5.44 -9.18
N PRO A 68 -4.57 -4.44 -9.72
CA PRO A 68 -3.99 -3.37 -8.92
C PRO A 68 -5.01 -2.67 -8.02
N TRP A 69 -6.22 -2.46 -8.50
CA TRP A 69 -7.29 -1.82 -7.75
C TRP A 69 -7.63 -2.56 -6.46
N GLY A 70 -8.02 -3.82 -6.59
CA GLY A 70 -8.41 -4.63 -5.43
C GLY A 70 -7.24 -4.91 -4.49
N TYR A 71 -6.04 -5.11 -5.04
CA TYR A 71 -4.84 -5.36 -4.27
C TYR A 71 -4.45 -4.18 -3.37
N TYR A 72 -4.34 -2.98 -3.95
CA TYR A 72 -3.94 -1.81 -3.18
C TYR A 72 -5.02 -1.31 -2.23
N TYR A 73 -6.31 -1.37 -2.58
CA TYR A 73 -7.36 -1.05 -1.62
C TYR A 73 -7.46 -2.05 -0.48
N GLY A 74 -7.17 -3.34 -0.74
CA GLY A 74 -7.01 -4.33 0.32
C GLY A 74 -5.87 -3.99 1.29
N ALA A 75 -4.72 -3.58 0.75
CA ALA A 75 -3.59 -3.12 1.56
C ALA A 75 -3.90 -1.83 2.33
N ILE A 76 -4.56 -0.85 1.70
CA ILE A 76 -5.00 0.39 2.36
C ILE A 76 -5.94 0.09 3.53
N LYS A 77 -6.90 -0.83 3.35
CA LYS A 77 -7.79 -1.25 4.44
C LYS A 77 -7.01 -1.80 5.65
N GLU A 78 -6.02 -2.64 5.40
CA GLU A 78 -5.15 -3.18 6.47
C GLU A 78 -4.40 -2.06 7.18
N VAL A 79 -3.80 -1.12 6.43
CA VAL A 79 -3.08 0.02 7.00
C VAL A 79 -4.01 0.97 7.75
N ASN A 80 -5.21 1.25 7.24
CA ASN A 80 -6.19 2.08 7.95
C ASN A 80 -6.56 1.45 9.30
N LEU A 81 -6.87 0.15 9.32
CA LEU A 81 -7.16 -0.56 10.57
C LEU A 81 -5.98 -0.49 11.55
N PHE A 82 -4.75 -0.61 11.06
CA PHE A 82 -3.55 -0.44 11.87
C PHE A 82 -3.46 0.97 12.46
N LEU A 83 -3.61 2.02 11.65
CA LEU A 83 -3.54 3.42 12.08
C LEU A 83 -4.68 3.80 13.03
N GLU A 84 -5.85 3.16 12.94
CA GLU A 84 -6.96 3.35 13.88
C GLU A 84 -6.66 2.70 15.24
N ARG A 85 -6.00 1.53 15.27
CA ARG A 85 -5.81 0.74 16.49
C ARG A 85 -4.54 1.04 17.26
N VAL A 86 -3.45 1.39 16.57
CA VAL A 86 -2.16 1.60 17.24
C VAL A 86 -2.17 2.74 18.24
N PRO A 87 -2.83 3.90 17.99
CA PRO A 87 -2.92 4.97 18.97
C PRO A 87 -3.61 4.57 20.30
N GLU A 88 -4.52 3.57 20.26
CA GLU A 88 -5.26 3.08 21.44
C GLU A 88 -4.36 2.30 22.43
N ILE A 89 -3.14 1.94 22.01
CA ILE A 89 -2.23 1.13 22.84
C ILE A 89 -1.57 2.00 23.88
N GLU A 90 -1.80 1.64 25.16
CA GLU A 90 -1.15 2.28 26.29
C GLU A 90 0.36 1.99 26.29
N THR A 91 1.14 3.03 26.55
CA THR A 91 2.59 2.97 26.70
C THR A 91 2.97 3.33 28.11
N THR A 92 3.99 2.66 28.66
CA THR A 92 4.43 2.83 30.06
C THR A 92 5.76 3.55 30.17
N SER A 93 6.44 3.80 29.05
CA SER A 93 7.74 4.46 29.02
C SER A 93 7.90 5.32 27.74
N GLU A 94 8.78 6.32 27.79
CA GLU A 94 9.15 7.14 26.62
C GLU A 94 9.69 6.29 25.46
N ARG A 95 10.39 5.20 25.77
CA ARG A 95 10.90 4.27 24.76
C ARG A 95 9.76 3.57 24.01
N GLU A 96 8.73 3.14 24.72
CA GLU A 96 7.55 2.53 24.13
C GLU A 96 6.75 3.53 23.31
N GLU A 97 6.62 4.76 23.81
CA GLU A 97 5.94 5.85 23.09
C GLU A 97 6.69 6.18 21.79
N LYS A 98 8.02 6.31 21.84
CA LYS A 98 8.83 6.52 20.64
C LYS A 98 8.65 5.39 19.63
N TRP A 99 8.73 4.15 20.09
CA TRP A 99 8.52 2.96 19.25
C TRP A 99 7.11 2.96 18.61
N LYS A 100 6.06 3.28 19.36
CA LYS A 100 4.69 3.40 18.87
C LYS A 100 4.59 4.48 17.77
N ASN A 101 5.19 5.62 17.98
CA ASN A 101 5.22 6.71 17.01
C ASN A 101 5.96 6.32 15.72
N GLU A 102 7.06 5.58 15.82
CA GLU A 102 7.77 5.04 14.67
C GLU A 102 6.88 4.06 13.87
N LEU A 103 6.11 3.21 14.52
CA LEU A 103 5.15 2.32 13.85
C LEU A 103 4.03 3.10 13.15
N ILE A 104 3.50 4.15 13.77
CA ILE A 104 2.51 5.03 13.16
C ILE A 104 3.11 5.70 11.92
N GLY A 105 4.35 6.19 12.01
CA GLY A 105 5.09 6.77 10.89
C GLY A 105 5.24 5.80 9.71
N GLN A 106 5.56 4.55 9.99
CA GLN A 106 5.63 3.48 8.99
C GLN A 106 4.24 3.20 8.36
N GLY A 107 3.17 3.21 9.16
CA GLY A 107 1.81 3.07 8.67
C GLY A 107 1.44 4.18 7.67
N HIS A 108 1.77 5.45 7.99
CA HIS A 108 1.56 6.58 7.07
C HIS A 108 2.38 6.42 5.78
N PHE A 109 3.64 5.97 5.86
CA PHE A 109 4.45 5.67 4.68
C PHE A 109 3.79 4.63 3.78
N LEU A 110 3.34 3.51 4.35
CA LEU A 110 2.68 2.45 3.58
C LEU A 110 1.39 2.94 2.93
N ARG A 111 0.59 3.75 3.63
CA ARG A 111 -0.62 4.35 3.06
C ARG A 111 -0.28 5.28 1.89
N ALA A 112 0.73 6.13 2.06
CA ALA A 112 1.23 6.98 0.97
C ALA A 112 1.67 6.16 -0.24
N TYR A 113 2.44 5.08 -0.02
CA TYR A 113 2.91 4.20 -1.08
C TYR A 113 1.76 3.54 -1.85
N PHE A 114 0.77 2.97 -1.16
CA PHE A 114 -0.34 2.31 -1.83
C PHE A 114 -1.25 3.29 -2.58
N TYR A 115 -1.45 4.50 -2.07
CA TYR A 115 -2.14 5.56 -2.82
C TYR A 115 -1.32 6.08 -4.00
N TYR A 116 0.00 6.18 -3.87
CA TYR A 116 0.88 6.49 -5.00
C TYR A 116 0.75 5.43 -6.11
N MET A 117 0.71 4.16 -5.75
CA MET A 117 0.50 3.08 -6.73
C MET A 117 -0.88 3.17 -7.39
N LEU A 118 -1.94 3.45 -6.64
CA LEU A 118 -3.26 3.71 -7.22
C LEU A 118 -3.26 4.94 -8.12
N TYR A 119 -2.57 6.00 -7.73
CA TYR A 119 -2.42 7.22 -8.52
C TYR A 119 -1.72 6.96 -9.87
N VAL A 120 -0.63 6.20 -9.85
CA VAL A 120 0.12 5.83 -11.07
C VAL A 120 -0.73 4.99 -12.02
N HIS A 121 -1.51 4.05 -11.48
CA HIS A 121 -2.31 3.14 -12.30
C HIS A 121 -3.64 3.75 -12.78
N PHE A 122 -4.30 4.56 -11.97
CA PHE A 122 -5.70 4.98 -12.22
C PHE A 122 -5.92 6.50 -12.22
N GLY A 123 -4.97 7.29 -11.75
CA GLY A 123 -5.09 8.73 -11.61
C GLY A 123 -6.12 9.12 -10.54
N LYS A 124 -7.39 9.27 -10.93
CA LYS A 124 -8.50 9.60 -10.03
C LYS A 124 -8.99 8.37 -9.29
N VAL A 125 -8.90 8.39 -7.96
CA VAL A 125 -9.34 7.30 -7.09
C VAL A 125 -10.05 7.84 -5.84
N PRO A 126 -10.96 7.10 -5.20
CA PRO A 126 -11.49 7.45 -3.90
C PRO A 126 -10.41 7.48 -2.83
N ILE A 127 -10.44 8.49 -1.95
CA ILE A 127 -9.58 8.55 -0.76
C ILE A 127 -10.37 8.02 0.42
N ILE A 128 -9.93 6.89 0.97
CA ILE A 128 -10.55 6.17 2.08
C ILE A 128 -9.55 6.11 3.23
N GLU A 129 -9.80 6.87 4.29
CA GLU A 129 -8.92 6.97 5.45
C GLU A 129 -9.36 6.10 6.62
N ASN A 130 -10.62 5.67 6.62
CA ASN A 130 -11.21 4.90 7.71
C ASN A 130 -11.57 3.48 7.27
N THR A 131 -11.70 2.57 8.24
CA THR A 131 -12.23 1.24 7.98
C THR A 131 -13.77 1.26 8.01
N TYR A 132 -14.37 0.57 7.04
CA TYR A 132 -15.83 0.38 7.02
C TYR A 132 -16.22 -0.82 7.89
N GLY A 133 -17.22 -0.62 8.75
CA GLY A 133 -17.81 -1.71 9.53
C GLY A 133 -18.68 -2.64 8.68
N LEU A 134 -19.02 -3.80 9.24
CA LEU A 134 -19.93 -4.77 8.58
C LEU A 134 -21.36 -4.21 8.37
N GLU A 135 -21.71 -3.13 9.06
CA GLU A 135 -23.01 -2.46 8.99
C GLU A 135 -23.06 -1.35 7.93
N THR A 136 -21.97 -1.17 7.16
CA THR A 136 -21.93 -0.15 6.11
C THR A 136 -22.77 -0.60 4.93
N GLU A 137 -23.94 0.02 4.73
CA GLU A 137 -24.93 -0.37 3.71
C GLU A 137 -24.58 0.14 2.31
N SER A 138 -23.80 1.23 2.18
CA SER A 138 -23.38 1.79 0.89
C SER A 138 -21.96 2.34 0.95
N PHE A 139 -21.27 2.29 -0.20
CA PHE A 139 -19.97 2.90 -0.42
C PHE A 139 -20.16 4.05 -1.42
N ASP A 140 -20.47 5.23 -0.91
CA ASP A 140 -20.75 6.41 -1.72
C ASP A 140 -19.51 7.26 -2.01
N GLU A 141 -18.34 6.66 -1.93
CA GLU A 141 -17.05 7.33 -2.12
C GLU A 141 -16.85 7.78 -3.56
N VAL A 142 -16.77 9.08 -3.75
CA VAL A 142 -16.52 9.69 -5.05
C VAL A 142 -15.01 9.69 -5.32
N ARG A 143 -14.62 9.51 -6.58
CA ARG A 143 -13.22 9.62 -6.99
C ARG A 143 -12.72 11.05 -6.77
N ALA A 144 -11.67 11.20 -6.01
CA ALA A 144 -10.93 12.44 -5.86
C ALA A 144 -10.24 12.82 -7.18
N SER A 145 -9.96 14.09 -7.36
CA SER A 145 -9.17 14.58 -8.49
C SER A 145 -7.72 14.08 -8.40
N ILE A 146 -7.00 14.13 -9.52
CA ILE A 146 -5.56 13.81 -9.56
C ILE A 146 -4.76 14.67 -8.57
N GLU A 147 -5.10 15.95 -8.49
CA GLU A 147 -4.45 16.89 -7.57
C GLU A 147 -4.72 16.53 -6.10
N GLU A 148 -5.96 16.22 -5.74
CA GLU A 148 -6.32 15.80 -4.38
C GLU A 148 -5.61 14.51 -3.97
N VAL A 149 -5.55 13.50 -4.85
CA VAL A 149 -4.81 12.26 -4.57
C VAL A 149 -3.32 12.53 -4.41
N GLY A 150 -2.72 13.36 -5.28
CA GLY A 150 -1.32 13.75 -5.17
C GLY A 150 -1.02 14.48 -3.86
N ASN A 151 -1.86 15.45 -3.48
CA ASN A 151 -1.73 16.18 -2.23
C ASN A 151 -1.91 15.27 -1.01
N PHE A 152 -2.82 14.30 -1.08
CA PHE A 152 -2.99 13.30 -0.03
C PHE A 152 -1.73 12.45 0.16
N VAL A 153 -1.13 11.96 -0.93
CA VAL A 153 0.13 11.19 -0.86
C VAL A 153 1.23 12.00 -0.20
N VAL A 154 1.40 13.27 -0.60
CA VAL A 154 2.40 14.17 0.01
C VAL A 154 2.12 14.38 1.50
N ALA A 155 0.87 14.64 1.88
CA ALA A 155 0.49 14.83 3.29
C ALA A 155 0.76 13.57 4.14
N GLU A 156 0.53 12.39 3.61
CA GLU A 156 0.86 11.13 4.30
C GLU A 156 2.37 10.92 4.44
N CYS A 157 3.16 11.30 3.42
CA CYS A 157 4.62 11.31 3.52
C CYS A 157 5.12 12.29 4.60
N ASP A 158 4.53 13.49 4.69
CA ASP A 158 4.90 14.49 5.69
C ASP A 158 4.60 13.99 7.13
N LYS A 159 3.44 13.32 7.33
CA LYS A 159 3.12 12.67 8.60
C LYS A 159 4.13 11.59 8.96
N SER A 160 4.55 10.80 7.98
CA SER A 160 5.56 9.76 8.15
C SER A 160 6.91 10.35 8.55
N ILE A 161 7.39 11.36 7.83
CA ILE A 161 8.68 12.03 8.08
C ILE A 161 8.72 12.65 9.48
N ALA A 162 7.61 13.19 9.96
CA ALA A 162 7.54 13.79 11.29
C ALA A 162 7.72 12.78 12.44
N LEU A 163 7.47 11.50 12.19
CA LEU A 163 7.47 10.45 13.20
C LEU A 163 8.67 9.48 13.08
N LEU A 164 9.26 9.38 11.88
CA LEU A 164 10.37 8.47 11.63
C LEU A 164 11.72 9.14 11.91
N PRO A 165 12.71 8.39 12.42
CA PRO A 165 14.06 8.90 12.57
C PRO A 165 14.73 9.07 11.19
N VAL A 166 15.67 10.02 11.11
CA VAL A 166 16.44 10.30 9.88
C VAL A 166 17.35 9.12 9.49
N SER A 167 17.79 8.36 10.47
CA SER A 167 18.63 7.17 10.27
C SER A 167 18.39 6.17 11.40
N TYR A 168 18.58 4.89 11.08
CA TYR A 168 18.60 3.82 12.05
C TYR A 168 20.05 3.40 12.31
N ASP A 169 20.38 3.07 13.56
CA ASP A 169 21.67 2.48 13.92
C ASP A 169 21.73 1.04 13.39
N ALA A 170 22.96 0.53 13.15
CA ALA A 170 23.19 -0.79 12.56
C ALA A 170 22.47 -1.94 13.31
N ASP A 171 22.23 -1.79 14.62
CA ASP A 171 21.54 -2.77 15.45
C ASP A 171 20.00 -2.72 15.34
N ASN A 172 19.47 -1.74 14.63
CA ASN A 172 18.03 -1.51 14.45
C ASN A 172 17.55 -1.72 13.00
N PHE A 173 18.41 -2.23 12.13
CA PHE A 173 17.99 -2.78 10.84
C PHE A 173 17.33 -4.14 11.10
N GLY A 174 15.99 -4.16 11.18
CA GLY A 174 15.33 -5.39 11.49
C GLY A 174 14.04 -5.65 10.81
#